data_a7f074bccc37fdd1984dfa6a18f94232
#
_entry.id   a7f074bccc37fdd1984dfa6a18f94232
#
_cell.length_a   1.000
_cell.length_b   1.000
_cell.length_c   1.000
_cell.angle_alpha   90.00
_cell.angle_beta   90.00
_cell.angle_gamma   90.00
#
_symmetry.space_group_name_H-M   'P 1'
#
loop_
_entity.id
_entity.type
_entity.pdbx_description
1 polymer ?
#
loop_
_entity_poly.entity_id
_entity_poly.type
_entity_poly.pdbx_seq_one_letter_code
_entity_poly.pdbx_strand_id
1 'polypeptide(L)'
;MRGAAAPGGGGAFRSISELNPYQQRFTIKARVTAKGPMRTWNKPTSSGNLFSVDLLDGSGEIRGTFFKEVADKVFPLLEEGKVYVFQETSGRLKPSNKQYTSIPHEFEVTFGNVTVEPADDDGAIARIVGDWKKISMFADGGGPREGNVDIVGVIKAAFPAGQITSKRTGQELTKREVVLCDDSGYDVRLTFWGELALRDDAFFEAQPVLAAKGLRVSDFGGVSLSSGFGSQLIFDGQEDPESLRLRAWWTEGGGREAPTVALTGASGGSGAPAAFGDRIVLDDIKGRQLGFGEKPDYVTFKGTLNFVKTDRLWYEACAQEGCQKKVVQNSDGTWHCEKCQATNAECKRRYLMSSTFVDDSAQSWVSAFNDHATKIFLGVNADDLAAYKEEVENEDGKFEDYMKQFLFKQYVVKVRVKS
;
A
#
# COMPACT_ATOMS: atom_id res chain seq x y z
N MET A 1 25.75 -55.47 27.23
CA MET A 1 25.50 -54.35 26.30
C MET A 1 24.01 -54.11 26.28
N ARG A 2 23.53 -53.07 26.94
CA ARG A 2 22.13 -52.66 26.92
C ARG A 2 21.99 -51.58 25.86
N GLY A 3 21.21 -51.86 24.80
CA GLY A 3 20.88 -50.90 23.75
C GLY A 3 19.98 -49.81 24.31
N ALA A 4 20.36 -48.56 24.05
CA ALA A 4 19.56 -47.43 24.33
C ALA A 4 18.34 -47.44 23.40
N ALA A 5 17.14 -47.52 23.97
CA ALA A 5 15.88 -47.33 23.24
C ALA A 5 15.74 -45.85 22.84
N ALA A 6 15.50 -45.60 21.59
CA ALA A 6 15.07 -44.28 21.07
C ALA A 6 13.67 -43.96 21.69
N PRO A 7 13.38 -42.69 22.01
CA PRO A 7 12.07 -42.30 22.46
C PRO A 7 11.09 -42.16 21.27
N GLY A 8 10.52 -43.32 20.87
CA GLY A 8 9.41 -43.40 19.93
C GLY A 8 8.08 -43.26 20.65
N GLY A 9 7.66 -42.04 20.95
CA GLY A 9 6.31 -41.71 21.43
C GLY A 9 5.44 -41.29 20.25
N GLY A 10 4.94 -42.26 19.45
CA GLY A 10 3.98 -42.02 18.37
C GLY A 10 2.58 -41.74 18.91
N GLY A 11 2.36 -40.62 19.58
CA GLY A 11 1.03 -40.06 19.75
C GLY A 11 0.57 -39.46 18.43
N ALA A 12 -0.58 -39.93 17.90
CA ALA A 12 -1.13 -39.35 16.65
C ALA A 12 -1.28 -37.85 16.81
N PHE A 13 -0.75 -37.11 15.83
CA PHE A 13 -0.95 -35.66 15.74
C PHE A 13 -2.43 -35.35 15.60
N ARG A 14 -2.90 -34.36 16.34
CA ARG A 14 -4.25 -33.84 16.15
C ARG A 14 -4.31 -32.90 14.98
N SER A 15 -5.42 -32.93 14.24
CA SER A 15 -5.73 -31.98 13.19
C SER A 15 -6.10 -30.61 13.79
N ILE A 16 -5.59 -29.54 13.21
CA ILE A 16 -5.92 -28.17 13.62
C ILE A 16 -7.43 -27.93 13.57
N SER A 17 -8.11 -28.42 12.54
CA SER A 17 -9.57 -28.27 12.37
C SER A 17 -10.41 -28.92 13.49
N GLU A 18 -9.84 -29.86 14.25
CA GLU A 18 -10.52 -30.54 15.35
C GLU A 18 -10.29 -29.86 16.71
N LEU A 19 -9.41 -28.85 16.78
CA LEU A 19 -9.10 -28.18 18.04
C LEU A 19 -10.29 -27.35 18.51
N ASN A 20 -10.65 -27.57 19.80
CA ASN A 20 -11.78 -26.92 20.41
C ASN A 20 -11.51 -26.58 21.90
N PRO A 21 -12.34 -25.74 22.57
CA PRO A 21 -12.08 -25.24 23.92
C PRO A 21 -12.02 -26.30 25.02
N TYR A 22 -12.50 -27.51 24.76
CA TYR A 22 -12.47 -28.63 25.76
C TYR A 22 -11.12 -29.33 25.78
N GLN A 23 -10.22 -29.02 24.86
CA GLN A 23 -8.92 -29.65 24.71
C GLN A 23 -7.82 -28.72 25.23
N GLN A 24 -7.30 -29.01 26.41
CA GLN A 24 -6.16 -28.27 26.98
C GLN A 24 -4.81 -28.92 26.66
N ARG A 25 -4.83 -30.19 26.24
CA ARG A 25 -3.64 -30.97 25.87
C ARG A 25 -3.77 -31.49 24.46
N PHE A 26 -2.81 -31.18 23.63
CA PHE A 26 -2.77 -31.62 22.24
C PHE A 26 -1.35 -31.62 21.71
N THR A 27 -1.11 -32.45 20.70
CA THR A 27 0.13 -32.39 19.87
C THR A 27 -0.27 -32.18 18.43
N ILE A 28 0.28 -31.13 17.81
CA ILE A 28 0.07 -30.83 16.40
C ILE A 28 1.43 -30.76 15.67
N LYS A 29 1.47 -31.21 14.41
CA LYS A 29 2.57 -30.95 13.48
C LYS A 29 2.08 -29.86 12.53
N ALA A 30 2.70 -28.70 12.57
CA ALA A 30 2.24 -27.55 11.79
C ALA A 30 3.39 -26.70 11.23
N ARG A 31 3.14 -26.08 10.09
CA ARG A 31 4.01 -25.06 9.52
C ARG A 31 3.69 -23.71 10.15
N VAL A 32 4.71 -22.95 10.49
CA VAL A 32 4.57 -21.52 10.85
C VAL A 32 4.43 -20.74 9.57
N THR A 33 3.23 -20.29 9.23
CA THR A 33 2.94 -19.53 8.01
C THR A 33 3.12 -18.04 8.19
N ALA A 34 3.02 -17.53 9.43
CA ALA A 34 3.35 -16.15 9.78
C ALA A 34 3.84 -16.09 11.24
N LYS A 35 4.80 -15.20 11.52
CA LYS A 35 5.33 -14.93 12.85
C LYS A 35 5.32 -13.44 13.13
N GLY A 36 4.46 -13.01 14.07
CA GLY A 36 4.40 -11.63 14.52
C GLY A 36 5.65 -11.20 15.32
N PRO A 37 5.96 -9.88 15.35
CA PRO A 37 7.04 -9.39 16.19
C PRO A 37 6.73 -9.57 17.65
N MET A 38 7.78 -9.66 18.47
CA MET A 38 7.67 -9.56 19.89
C MET A 38 7.13 -8.19 20.29
N ARG A 39 6.06 -8.16 21.07
CA ARG A 39 5.44 -6.94 21.60
C ARG A 39 5.46 -6.96 23.12
N THR A 40 5.76 -5.82 23.72
CA THR A 40 5.65 -5.64 25.15
C THR A 40 4.30 -5.00 25.48
N TRP A 41 3.66 -5.51 26.52
CA TRP A 41 2.43 -4.93 27.04
C TRP A 41 2.60 -4.57 28.51
N ASN A 42 2.02 -3.41 28.89
CA ASN A 42 2.01 -2.92 30.26
C ASN A 42 0.59 -2.63 30.69
N LYS A 43 0.17 -3.25 31.81
CA LYS A 43 -1.06 -2.95 32.53
C LYS A 43 -0.70 -2.55 33.96
N PRO A 44 -1.56 -1.82 34.70
CA PRO A 44 -1.25 -1.38 36.07
C PRO A 44 -0.83 -2.50 37.02
N THR A 45 -1.30 -3.74 36.78
CA THR A 45 -1.07 -4.91 37.67
C THR A 45 -0.08 -5.92 37.07
N SER A 46 0.32 -5.82 35.81
CA SER A 46 1.20 -6.81 35.19
C SER A 46 1.76 -6.33 33.85
N SER A 47 2.95 -6.78 33.51
CA SER A 47 3.59 -6.55 32.22
C SER A 47 4.16 -7.85 31.66
N GLY A 48 4.53 -7.87 30.40
CA GLY A 48 5.16 -9.01 29.77
C GLY A 48 5.27 -8.87 28.27
N ASN A 49 5.93 -9.84 27.66
CA ASN A 49 6.05 -9.95 26.21
C ASN A 49 4.96 -10.88 25.67
N LEU A 50 4.61 -10.67 24.42
CA LEU A 50 3.75 -11.55 23.65
C LEU A 50 4.12 -11.51 22.17
N PHE A 51 3.89 -12.61 21.48
CA PHE A 51 3.84 -12.67 20.02
C PHE A 51 2.81 -13.70 19.58
N SER A 52 2.39 -13.60 18.33
CA SER A 52 1.48 -14.54 17.70
C SER A 52 2.09 -15.15 16.47
N VAL A 53 1.69 -16.38 16.18
CA VAL A 53 2.02 -17.12 14.97
C VAL A 53 0.75 -17.65 14.33
N ASP A 54 0.78 -17.80 13.01
CA ASP A 54 -0.23 -18.54 12.29
C ASP A 54 0.34 -19.93 11.95
N LEU A 55 -0.40 -20.96 12.27
CA LEU A 55 -0.01 -22.38 12.19
C LEU A 55 -0.93 -23.10 11.22
N LEU A 56 -0.35 -23.79 10.25
CA LEU A 56 -1.05 -24.52 9.20
C LEU A 56 -0.67 -26.00 9.24
N ASP A 57 -1.67 -26.87 9.15
CA ASP A 57 -1.50 -28.29 8.83
C ASP A 57 -2.34 -28.70 7.61
N GLY A 58 -2.43 -29.98 7.31
CA GLY A 58 -3.23 -30.48 6.20
C GLY A 58 -4.75 -30.30 6.36
N SER A 59 -5.22 -29.94 7.55
CA SER A 59 -6.66 -29.80 7.88
C SER A 59 -7.14 -28.37 7.96
N GLY A 60 -6.26 -27.40 8.21
CA GLY A 60 -6.62 -26.01 8.36
C GLY A 60 -5.54 -25.18 9.04
N GLU A 61 -5.90 -23.95 9.36
CA GLU A 61 -5.00 -22.95 9.93
C GLU A 61 -5.57 -22.38 11.23
N ILE A 62 -4.71 -22.14 12.21
CA ILE A 62 -5.07 -21.56 13.51
C ILE A 62 -4.06 -20.53 13.97
N ARG A 63 -4.53 -19.46 14.63
CA ARG A 63 -3.64 -18.50 15.30
C ARG A 63 -3.26 -18.99 16.68
N GLY A 64 -1.94 -19.00 16.97
CA GLY A 64 -1.34 -19.27 18.25
C GLY A 64 -0.76 -18.00 18.87
N THR A 65 -0.95 -17.80 20.17
CA THR A 65 -0.36 -16.68 20.92
C THR A 65 0.41 -17.18 22.13
N PHE A 66 1.60 -16.65 22.30
CA PHE A 66 2.50 -16.94 23.41
C PHE A 66 2.64 -15.70 24.29
N PHE A 67 2.70 -15.90 25.60
CA PHE A 67 2.81 -14.81 26.58
C PHE A 67 3.98 -15.02 27.54
N LYS A 68 4.57 -13.90 28.00
CA LYS A 68 5.60 -13.86 29.06
C LYS A 68 6.78 -14.80 28.78
N GLU A 69 7.15 -15.61 29.77
CA GLU A 69 8.28 -16.55 29.70
C GLU A 69 8.16 -17.56 28.55
N VAL A 70 6.94 -17.96 28.20
CA VAL A 70 6.70 -18.87 27.08
C VAL A 70 7.02 -18.14 25.75
N ALA A 71 6.64 -16.87 25.66
CA ALA A 71 6.98 -16.05 24.50
C ALA A 71 8.49 -15.88 24.36
N ASP A 72 9.18 -15.55 25.44
CA ASP A 72 10.63 -15.34 25.44
C ASP A 72 11.40 -16.62 25.07
N LYS A 73 10.92 -17.78 25.54
CA LYS A 73 11.51 -19.09 25.23
C LYS A 73 11.27 -19.53 23.79
N VAL A 74 10.06 -19.36 23.28
CA VAL A 74 9.64 -19.94 21.99
C VAL A 74 9.98 -19.02 20.82
N PHE A 75 9.97 -17.71 21.02
CA PHE A 75 10.23 -16.74 19.94
C PHE A 75 11.51 -17.03 19.14
N PRO A 76 12.68 -17.26 19.76
CA PRO A 76 13.91 -17.52 19.02
C PRO A 76 13.95 -18.88 18.30
N LEU A 77 13.06 -19.82 18.66
CA LEU A 77 13.03 -21.17 18.10
C LEU A 77 12.25 -21.23 16.79
N LEU A 78 11.27 -20.36 16.61
CA LEU A 78 10.38 -20.42 15.46
C LEU A 78 10.88 -19.57 14.30
N GLU A 79 10.82 -20.14 13.10
CA GLU A 79 11.08 -19.46 11.83
C GLU A 79 9.86 -19.63 10.91
N GLU A 80 9.52 -18.57 10.18
CA GLU A 80 8.48 -18.64 9.15
C GLU A 80 8.85 -19.63 8.05
N GLY A 81 7.84 -20.35 7.56
CA GLY A 81 8.00 -21.37 6.52
C GLY A 81 8.47 -22.72 7.02
N LYS A 82 8.94 -22.86 8.28
CA LYS A 82 9.40 -24.12 8.86
C LYS A 82 8.26 -24.90 9.51
N VAL A 83 8.45 -26.23 9.58
CA VAL A 83 7.51 -27.16 10.21
C VAL A 83 8.01 -27.52 11.60
N TYR A 84 7.09 -27.56 12.57
CA TYR A 84 7.38 -27.90 13.97
C TYR A 84 6.31 -28.82 14.54
N VAL A 85 6.70 -29.57 15.55
CA VAL A 85 5.78 -30.26 16.46
C VAL A 85 5.57 -29.39 17.69
N PHE A 86 4.31 -29.06 17.97
CA PHE A 86 3.90 -28.33 19.15
C PHE A 86 3.20 -29.29 20.11
N GLN A 87 3.80 -29.57 21.26
CA GLN A 87 3.21 -30.38 22.30
C GLN A 87 2.77 -29.47 23.45
N GLU A 88 1.46 -29.26 23.55
CA GLU A 88 0.85 -28.39 24.55
C GLU A 88 0.19 -29.21 25.67
N THR A 89 0.42 -28.79 26.90
CA THR A 89 -0.10 -29.50 28.08
C THR A 89 -1.08 -28.71 28.97
N SER A 90 -1.18 -27.38 28.75
CA SER A 90 -2.06 -26.47 29.48
C SER A 90 -2.60 -25.34 28.62
N GLY A 91 -2.78 -25.61 27.34
CA GLY A 91 -3.27 -24.65 26.35
C GLY A 91 -4.71 -24.23 26.61
N ARG A 92 -5.04 -23.04 26.13
CA ARG A 92 -6.40 -22.52 26.20
C ARG A 92 -6.84 -22.07 24.80
N LEU A 93 -7.92 -22.64 24.30
CA LEU A 93 -8.61 -22.19 23.12
C LEU A 93 -9.73 -21.23 23.51
N LYS A 94 -9.80 -20.10 22.78
CA LYS A 94 -10.83 -19.07 22.97
C LYS A 94 -11.37 -18.66 21.59
N PRO A 95 -12.59 -18.08 21.52
CA PRO A 95 -13.12 -17.59 20.24
C PRO A 95 -12.13 -16.65 19.53
N SER A 96 -11.97 -16.87 18.26
CA SER A 96 -11.07 -16.09 17.39
C SER A 96 -11.54 -14.64 17.27
N ASN A 97 -10.62 -13.68 17.42
CA ASN A 97 -10.92 -12.28 17.23
C ASN A 97 -10.69 -11.88 15.76
N LYS A 98 -11.75 -11.90 14.96
CA LYS A 98 -11.74 -11.61 13.52
C LYS A 98 -11.28 -10.19 13.18
N GLN A 99 -11.18 -9.29 14.16
CA GLN A 99 -10.58 -7.97 13.96
C GLN A 99 -9.06 -8.04 13.74
N TYR A 100 -8.40 -9.08 14.25
CA TYR A 100 -6.94 -9.24 14.21
C TYR A 100 -6.46 -10.41 13.36
N THR A 101 -7.36 -11.23 12.85
CA THR A 101 -7.00 -12.38 12.01
C THR A 101 -8.07 -12.67 10.95
N SER A 102 -7.60 -12.99 9.74
CA SER A 102 -8.44 -13.50 8.64
C SER A 102 -8.56 -15.02 8.62
N ILE A 103 -7.86 -15.72 9.53
CA ILE A 103 -7.89 -17.19 9.61
C ILE A 103 -9.33 -17.65 9.85
N PRO A 104 -9.84 -18.64 9.06
CA PRO A 104 -11.24 -19.07 9.16
C PRO A 104 -11.60 -19.76 10.47
N HIS A 105 -10.62 -20.37 11.17
CA HIS A 105 -10.85 -21.13 12.38
C HIS A 105 -11.67 -20.35 13.42
N GLU A 106 -12.66 -21.02 14.06
CA GLU A 106 -13.53 -20.39 15.07
C GLU A 106 -12.77 -20.00 16.35
N PHE A 107 -11.68 -20.71 16.64
CA PHE A 107 -10.88 -20.50 17.85
C PHE A 107 -9.47 -20.07 17.52
N GLU A 108 -8.81 -19.45 18.50
CA GLU A 108 -7.37 -19.20 18.54
C GLU A 108 -6.80 -19.85 19.81
N VAL A 109 -5.55 -20.33 19.74
CA VAL A 109 -4.89 -20.98 20.87
C VAL A 109 -3.99 -20.00 21.63
N THR A 110 -4.10 -20.01 22.96
CA THR A 110 -3.10 -19.43 23.85
C THR A 110 -2.27 -20.59 24.41
N PHE A 111 -0.99 -20.62 24.05
CA PHE A 111 -0.06 -21.62 24.54
C PHE A 111 0.33 -21.33 25.97
N GLY A 112 0.22 -22.36 26.83
CA GLY A 112 0.51 -22.27 28.26
C GLY A 112 1.83 -22.93 28.63
N ASN A 113 1.92 -24.24 28.44
CA ASN A 113 3.15 -25.01 28.68
C ASN A 113 3.42 -25.90 27.45
N VAL A 114 4.14 -25.34 26.51
CA VAL A 114 4.39 -25.95 25.20
C VAL A 114 5.87 -26.33 25.04
N THR A 115 6.09 -27.50 24.48
CA THR A 115 7.37 -27.93 23.92
C THR A 115 7.27 -27.77 22.39
N VAL A 116 8.29 -27.16 21.79
CA VAL A 116 8.38 -26.94 20.34
C VAL A 116 9.64 -27.61 19.83
N GLU A 117 9.49 -28.50 18.87
CA GLU A 117 10.61 -29.22 18.24
C GLU A 117 10.53 -29.06 16.73
N PRO A 118 11.65 -28.83 16.04
CA PRO A 118 11.68 -28.84 14.57
C PRO A 118 11.21 -30.21 14.05
N ALA A 119 10.46 -30.20 12.96
CA ALA A 119 10.01 -31.40 12.28
C ALA A 119 10.43 -31.40 10.82
N ASP A 120 10.56 -32.59 10.26
CA ASP A 120 10.88 -32.73 8.83
C ASP A 120 9.73 -32.19 7.99
N ASP A 121 10.09 -31.40 6.98
CA ASP A 121 9.19 -30.88 5.94
C ASP A 121 9.13 -31.90 4.81
N ASP A 122 8.16 -32.80 4.88
CA ASP A 122 7.90 -33.83 3.89
C ASP A 122 7.05 -33.36 2.69
N GLY A 123 6.74 -32.05 2.63
CA GLY A 123 5.88 -31.45 1.62
C GLY A 123 4.39 -31.72 1.78
N ALA A 124 3.98 -32.47 2.85
CA ALA A 124 2.57 -32.78 3.10
C ALA A 124 1.75 -31.56 3.58
N ILE A 125 2.42 -30.55 4.18
CA ILE A 125 1.78 -29.33 4.66
C ILE A 125 2.10 -28.19 3.66
N ALA A 126 1.06 -27.64 3.05
CA ALA A 126 1.20 -26.53 2.11
C ALA A 126 1.91 -25.33 2.75
N ARG A 127 2.52 -24.47 1.91
CA ARG A 127 3.18 -23.24 2.40
C ARG A 127 2.19 -22.12 2.67
N ILE A 128 1.10 -22.11 1.91
CA ILE A 128 0.02 -21.13 2.05
C ILE A 128 -1.30 -21.78 1.63
N VAL A 129 -2.35 -21.43 2.32
CA VAL A 129 -3.73 -21.76 1.93
C VAL A 129 -4.54 -20.49 2.04
N GLY A 130 -5.18 -20.08 0.95
CA GLY A 130 -5.99 -18.87 0.88
C GLY A 130 -7.36 -19.14 0.24
N ASP A 131 -8.32 -18.28 0.52
CA ASP A 131 -9.60 -18.22 -0.20
C ASP A 131 -9.42 -17.33 -1.45
N TRP A 132 -8.72 -17.90 -2.44
CA TRP A 132 -8.27 -17.18 -3.63
C TRP A 132 -9.43 -16.55 -4.40
N LYS A 133 -9.43 -15.23 -4.50
CA LYS A 133 -10.40 -14.46 -5.26
C LYS A 133 -9.79 -13.98 -6.57
N LYS A 134 -10.62 -13.87 -7.60
CA LYS A 134 -10.23 -13.23 -8.86
C LYS A 134 -10.29 -11.72 -8.74
N ILE A 135 -9.37 -11.03 -9.43
CA ILE A 135 -9.33 -9.56 -9.44
C ILE A 135 -10.63 -8.97 -9.98
N SER A 136 -11.30 -9.65 -10.92
CA SER A 136 -12.62 -9.25 -11.44
C SER A 136 -13.70 -9.11 -10.37
N MET A 137 -13.54 -9.69 -9.16
CA MET A 137 -14.50 -9.49 -8.08
C MET A 137 -14.71 -8.02 -7.71
N PHE A 138 -13.74 -7.17 -7.98
CA PHE A 138 -13.81 -5.74 -7.70
C PHE A 138 -14.37 -4.90 -8.85
N ALA A 139 -14.61 -5.53 -10.02
CA ALA A 139 -15.19 -4.86 -11.17
C ALA A 139 -16.64 -4.39 -10.89
N ASP A 140 -17.08 -3.37 -11.59
CA ASP A 140 -18.45 -2.85 -11.56
C ASP A 140 -18.99 -2.53 -10.15
N GLY A 141 -18.07 -2.13 -9.26
CA GLY A 141 -18.43 -1.82 -7.88
C GLY A 141 -18.63 -3.05 -6.98
N GLY A 142 -18.26 -4.24 -7.43
CA GLY A 142 -18.28 -5.49 -6.66
C GLY A 142 -17.16 -5.59 -5.62
N GLY A 143 -17.16 -6.68 -4.87
CA GLY A 143 -16.15 -7.01 -3.87
C GLY A 143 -16.18 -6.14 -2.60
N PRO A 144 -15.33 -6.49 -1.62
CA PRO A 144 -15.21 -5.71 -0.39
C PRO A 144 -14.52 -4.37 -0.67
N ARG A 145 -15.00 -3.31 -0.02
CA ARG A 145 -14.41 -1.96 -0.07
C ARG A 145 -13.40 -1.73 1.05
N GLU A 146 -13.48 -2.55 2.09
CA GLU A 146 -12.59 -2.56 3.26
C GLU A 146 -12.39 -4.02 3.71
N GLY A 147 -11.35 -4.24 4.52
CA GLY A 147 -11.01 -5.57 5.03
C GLY A 147 -9.84 -6.19 4.29
N ASN A 148 -9.76 -7.50 4.34
CA ASN A 148 -8.67 -8.26 3.73
C ASN A 148 -9.20 -9.18 2.64
N VAL A 149 -8.32 -9.48 1.67
CA VAL A 149 -8.61 -10.38 0.56
C VAL A 149 -7.39 -11.25 0.27
N ASP A 150 -7.64 -12.47 -0.20
CA ASP A 150 -6.61 -13.38 -0.67
C ASP A 150 -6.65 -13.44 -2.21
N ILE A 151 -5.51 -13.20 -2.85
CA ILE A 151 -5.41 -13.13 -4.32
C ILE A 151 -4.15 -13.86 -4.78
N VAL A 152 -4.28 -14.60 -5.88
CA VAL A 152 -3.15 -15.03 -6.68
C VAL A 152 -3.15 -14.23 -7.98
N GLY A 153 -1.99 -13.66 -8.32
CA GLY A 153 -1.84 -12.88 -9.54
C GLY A 153 -0.39 -12.83 -10.02
N VAL A 154 -0.18 -12.34 -11.21
CA VAL A 154 1.14 -12.09 -11.79
C VAL A 154 1.50 -10.62 -11.58
N ILE A 155 2.71 -10.35 -11.13
CA ILE A 155 3.24 -8.98 -11.10
C ILE A 155 3.63 -8.58 -12.52
N LYS A 156 2.73 -7.88 -13.19
CA LYS A 156 2.87 -7.45 -14.58
C LYS A 156 3.88 -6.32 -14.74
N ALA A 157 3.93 -5.42 -13.77
CA ALA A 157 4.81 -4.26 -13.75
C ALA A 157 5.11 -3.82 -12.32
N ALA A 158 6.25 -3.19 -12.10
CA ALA A 158 6.60 -2.56 -10.84
C ALA A 158 7.07 -1.12 -11.04
N PHE A 159 6.80 -0.27 -10.07
CA PHE A 159 7.27 1.10 -10.02
C PHE A 159 8.52 1.21 -9.13
N PRO A 160 9.32 2.27 -9.29
CA PRO A 160 10.45 2.51 -8.40
C PRO A 160 10.02 2.59 -6.93
N ALA A 161 10.87 2.09 -6.03
CA ALA A 161 10.66 2.27 -4.61
C ALA A 161 10.71 3.76 -4.24
N GLY A 162 9.83 4.20 -3.35
CA GLY A 162 9.76 5.56 -2.87
C GLY A 162 9.64 5.62 -1.35
N GLN A 163 10.05 6.73 -0.75
CA GLN A 163 9.89 6.99 0.67
C GLN A 163 8.71 7.92 0.92
N ILE A 164 7.96 7.66 1.97
CA ILE A 164 6.91 8.54 2.46
C ILE A 164 7.03 8.70 3.97
N THR A 165 6.74 9.90 4.45
CA THR A 165 6.67 10.15 5.90
C THR A 165 5.25 9.90 6.40
N SER A 166 5.10 9.02 7.36
CA SER A 166 3.82 8.73 8.01
C SER A 166 3.30 9.96 8.74
N LYS A 167 2.15 10.48 8.34
CA LYS A 167 1.51 11.63 9.02
C LYS A 167 1.15 11.35 10.47
N ARG A 168 0.95 10.09 10.86
CA ARG A 168 0.57 9.68 12.21
C ARG A 168 1.76 9.52 13.15
N THR A 169 2.88 8.98 12.64
CA THR A 169 4.03 8.62 13.47
C THR A 169 5.28 9.44 13.20
N GLY A 170 5.31 10.24 12.11
CA GLY A 170 6.51 10.95 11.66
C GLY A 170 7.62 10.06 11.10
N GLN A 171 7.43 8.74 11.07
CA GLN A 171 8.42 7.79 10.57
C GLN A 171 8.46 7.76 9.05
N GLU A 172 9.65 7.63 8.50
CA GLU A 172 9.84 7.34 7.08
C GLU A 172 9.53 5.87 6.81
N LEU A 173 8.72 5.63 5.79
CA LEU A 173 8.31 4.31 5.34
C LEU A 173 8.67 4.16 3.88
N THR A 174 9.33 3.07 3.54
CA THR A 174 9.59 2.71 2.15
C THR A 174 8.38 1.96 1.59
N LYS A 175 7.93 2.37 0.41
CA LYS A 175 6.87 1.70 -0.34
C LYS A 175 7.29 1.43 -1.77
N ARG A 176 6.74 0.37 -2.36
CA ARG A 176 6.79 0.11 -3.80
C ARG A 176 5.41 -0.30 -4.28
N GLU A 177 4.97 0.28 -5.37
CA GLU A 177 3.73 -0.10 -6.03
C GLU A 177 4.02 -1.07 -7.17
N VAL A 178 3.17 -2.07 -7.31
CA VAL A 178 3.21 -3.02 -8.43
C VAL A 178 1.82 -3.12 -9.05
N VAL A 179 1.76 -3.56 -10.31
CA VAL A 179 0.50 -3.90 -10.99
C VAL A 179 0.35 -5.41 -10.94
N LEU A 180 -0.67 -5.89 -10.26
CA LEU A 180 -1.03 -7.29 -10.14
C LEU A 180 -2.18 -7.60 -11.09
N CYS A 181 -2.06 -8.62 -11.93
CA CYS A 181 -3.12 -9.08 -12.84
C CYS A 181 -3.35 -10.58 -12.71
N ASP A 182 -4.52 -11.01 -13.12
CA ASP A 182 -4.87 -12.42 -13.29
C ASP A 182 -5.56 -12.67 -14.64
N ASP A 183 -6.03 -13.88 -14.88
CA ASP A 183 -6.70 -14.29 -16.10
C ASP A 183 -8.16 -13.78 -16.24
N SER A 184 -8.61 -12.95 -15.30
CA SER A 184 -9.96 -12.38 -15.34
C SER A 184 -10.07 -11.14 -16.25
N GLY A 185 -8.97 -10.67 -16.83
CA GLY A 185 -8.92 -9.49 -17.69
C GLY A 185 -8.84 -8.16 -16.93
N TYR A 186 -8.56 -8.20 -15.63
CA TYR A 186 -8.41 -7.01 -14.80
C TYR A 186 -7.04 -6.95 -14.15
N ASP A 187 -6.61 -5.72 -13.83
CA ASP A 187 -5.44 -5.50 -12.99
C ASP A 187 -5.74 -4.54 -11.84
N VAL A 188 -4.96 -4.64 -10.77
CA VAL A 188 -5.09 -3.84 -9.57
C VAL A 188 -3.72 -3.44 -9.04
N ARG A 189 -3.59 -2.26 -8.47
CA ARG A 189 -2.35 -1.85 -7.78
C ARG A 189 -2.25 -2.50 -6.42
N LEU A 190 -1.06 -3.04 -6.16
CA LEU A 190 -0.66 -3.55 -4.86
C LEU A 190 0.53 -2.76 -4.35
N THR A 191 0.43 -2.26 -3.13
CA THR A 191 1.53 -1.55 -2.45
C THR A 191 2.25 -2.50 -1.49
N PHE A 192 3.55 -2.68 -1.69
CA PHE A 192 4.46 -3.31 -0.74
C PHE A 192 5.09 -2.28 0.19
N TRP A 193 5.35 -2.68 1.44
CA TRP A 193 5.94 -1.85 2.47
C TRP A 193 7.21 -2.46 3.06
N GLY A 194 8.13 -1.61 3.54
CA GLY A 194 9.35 -2.04 4.24
C GLY A 194 10.33 -2.78 3.35
N GLU A 195 10.92 -3.85 3.85
CA GLU A 195 11.99 -4.61 3.18
C GLU A 195 11.55 -5.17 1.81
N LEU A 196 10.30 -5.59 1.70
CA LEU A 196 9.78 -6.10 0.44
C LEU A 196 9.78 -5.04 -0.67
N ALA A 197 9.55 -3.78 -0.30
CA ALA A 197 9.60 -2.66 -1.23
C ALA A 197 11.02 -2.37 -1.74
N LEU A 198 12.04 -2.82 -1.03
CA LEU A 198 13.46 -2.63 -1.35
C LEU A 198 14.07 -3.75 -2.21
N ARG A 199 13.30 -4.78 -2.56
CA ARG A 199 13.79 -5.84 -3.46
C ARG A 199 14.27 -5.24 -4.79
N ASP A 200 15.24 -5.90 -5.39
CA ASP A 200 15.84 -5.48 -6.67
C ASP A 200 14.81 -5.40 -7.79
N ASP A 201 15.01 -4.47 -8.71
CA ASP A 201 14.13 -4.29 -9.87
C ASP A 201 14.07 -5.55 -10.73
N ALA A 202 15.20 -6.25 -10.90
CA ALA A 202 15.29 -7.52 -11.64
C ALA A 202 14.33 -8.60 -11.10
N PHE A 203 14.08 -8.62 -9.77
CA PHE A 203 13.09 -9.52 -9.18
C PHE A 203 11.68 -9.29 -9.72
N PHE A 204 11.30 -8.03 -9.87
CA PHE A 204 9.97 -7.65 -10.38
C PHE A 204 9.89 -7.74 -11.91
N GLU A 205 10.99 -7.46 -12.61
CA GLU A 205 11.09 -7.60 -14.08
C GLU A 205 10.92 -9.05 -14.52
N ALA A 206 11.27 -10.02 -13.68
CA ALA A 206 10.99 -11.43 -13.90
C ALA A 206 9.50 -11.79 -13.91
N GLN A 207 8.63 -10.83 -13.54
CA GLN A 207 7.17 -10.98 -13.51
C GLN A 207 6.71 -12.20 -12.68
N PRO A 208 7.07 -12.26 -11.38
CA PRO A 208 6.75 -13.41 -10.54
C PRO A 208 5.23 -13.55 -10.33
N VAL A 209 4.78 -14.79 -10.19
CA VAL A 209 3.45 -15.09 -9.66
C VAL A 209 3.48 -14.88 -8.15
N LEU A 210 2.51 -14.14 -7.64
CA LEU A 210 2.35 -13.85 -6.22
C LEU A 210 1.06 -14.50 -5.71
N ALA A 211 1.20 -15.43 -4.75
CA ALA A 211 0.10 -15.83 -3.88
C ALA A 211 0.14 -14.97 -2.62
N ALA A 212 -0.87 -14.14 -2.44
CA ALA A 212 -0.95 -13.15 -1.38
C ALA A 212 -2.21 -13.35 -0.54
N LYS A 213 -2.04 -13.61 0.73
CA LYS A 213 -3.11 -13.78 1.72
C LYS A 213 -3.17 -12.58 2.64
N GLY A 214 -4.39 -12.12 2.96
CA GLY A 214 -4.61 -11.03 3.90
C GLY A 214 -4.15 -9.67 3.35
N LEU A 215 -4.28 -9.42 2.07
CA LEU A 215 -4.05 -8.09 1.50
C LEU A 215 -5.17 -7.15 1.91
N ARG A 216 -4.81 -5.99 2.42
CA ARG A 216 -5.78 -4.96 2.79
C ARG A 216 -6.35 -4.28 1.56
N VAL A 217 -7.66 -4.21 1.48
CA VAL A 217 -8.40 -3.50 0.43
C VAL A 217 -8.59 -2.04 0.83
N SER A 218 -8.44 -1.15 -0.12
CA SER A 218 -8.76 0.27 -0.03
C SER A 218 -9.50 0.71 -1.28
N ASP A 219 -10.55 1.51 -1.11
CA ASP A 219 -11.38 2.05 -2.20
C ASP A 219 -11.16 3.56 -2.40
N PHE A 220 -10.05 4.08 -1.92
CA PHE A 220 -9.73 5.49 -2.09
C PHE A 220 -9.16 5.78 -3.48
N GLY A 221 -10.03 6.32 -4.36
CA GLY A 221 -9.66 6.66 -5.74
C GLY A 221 -9.54 5.44 -6.67
N GLY A 222 -10.40 4.46 -6.49
CA GLY A 222 -10.39 3.15 -7.12
C GLY A 222 -9.84 2.07 -6.20
N VAL A 223 -10.16 0.82 -6.52
CA VAL A 223 -9.72 -0.31 -5.69
C VAL A 223 -8.21 -0.45 -5.75
N SER A 224 -7.58 -0.55 -4.61
CA SER A 224 -6.15 -0.85 -4.45
C SER A 224 -5.93 -1.82 -3.30
N LEU A 225 -4.82 -2.53 -3.38
CA LEU A 225 -4.41 -3.51 -2.38
C LEU A 225 -3.13 -3.05 -1.70
N SER A 226 -2.93 -3.50 -0.48
CA SER A 226 -1.74 -3.19 0.30
C SER A 226 -1.32 -4.38 1.12
N SER A 227 -0.03 -4.73 1.10
CA SER A 227 0.52 -5.66 2.06
C SER A 227 0.50 -5.02 3.45
N GLY A 228 0.24 -5.82 4.46
CA GLY A 228 0.20 -5.40 5.86
C GLY A 228 1.01 -6.34 6.73
N PHE A 229 1.05 -6.03 8.02
CA PHE A 229 1.80 -6.80 9.01
C PHE A 229 1.37 -8.28 9.14
N GLY A 230 0.16 -8.65 8.73
CA GLY A 230 -0.33 -10.03 8.74
C GLY A 230 -0.50 -10.63 7.35
N SER A 231 -0.01 -9.97 6.31
CA SER A 231 -0.07 -10.52 4.96
C SER A 231 0.99 -11.60 4.76
N GLN A 232 0.60 -12.74 4.24
CA GLN A 232 1.49 -13.81 3.82
C GLN A 232 1.68 -13.71 2.31
N LEU A 233 2.93 -13.72 1.84
CA LEU A 233 3.29 -13.48 0.45
C LEU A 233 4.26 -14.56 -0.02
N ILE A 234 3.83 -15.38 -0.98
CA ILE A 234 4.67 -16.39 -1.60
C ILE A 234 4.82 -16.08 -3.09
N PHE A 235 6.06 -15.93 -3.51
CA PHE A 235 6.42 -15.68 -4.89
C PHE A 235 6.83 -16.98 -5.58
N ASP A 236 6.28 -17.23 -6.76
CA ASP A 236 6.55 -18.40 -7.60
C ASP A 236 6.39 -19.73 -6.87
N GLY A 237 5.35 -19.82 -6.02
CA GLY A 237 5.04 -21.02 -5.25
C GLY A 237 4.80 -22.24 -6.14
N GLN A 238 5.64 -23.29 -5.98
CA GLN A 238 5.54 -24.51 -6.76
C GLN A 238 4.47 -25.49 -6.24
N GLU A 239 3.91 -25.21 -5.09
CA GLU A 239 2.98 -26.12 -4.37
C GLU A 239 1.53 -25.68 -4.47
N ASP A 240 1.28 -24.41 -4.79
CA ASP A 240 -0.08 -23.87 -4.91
C ASP A 240 -0.61 -24.07 -6.33
N PRO A 241 -1.70 -24.83 -6.53
CA PRO A 241 -2.25 -25.13 -7.85
C PRO A 241 -2.65 -23.90 -8.64
N GLU A 242 -3.16 -22.84 -7.96
CA GLU A 242 -3.57 -21.61 -8.63
C GLU A 242 -2.35 -20.81 -9.11
N SER A 243 -1.27 -20.78 -8.33
CA SER A 243 0.00 -20.17 -8.75
C SER A 243 0.59 -20.86 -9.98
N LEU A 244 0.60 -22.18 -10.02
CA LEU A 244 1.06 -22.96 -11.18
C LEU A 244 0.18 -22.71 -12.40
N ARG A 245 -1.15 -22.68 -12.22
CA ARG A 245 -2.11 -22.41 -13.30
C ARG A 245 -1.89 -21.00 -13.89
N LEU A 246 -1.73 -19.99 -13.05
CA LEU A 246 -1.49 -18.61 -13.51
C LEU A 246 -0.10 -18.46 -14.14
N ARG A 247 0.91 -19.19 -13.67
CA ARG A 247 2.22 -19.22 -14.32
C ARG A 247 2.12 -19.75 -15.74
N ALA A 248 1.45 -20.89 -15.93
CA ALA A 248 1.23 -21.47 -17.25
C ALA A 248 0.44 -20.52 -18.17
N TRP A 249 -0.63 -19.91 -17.66
CA TRP A 249 -1.39 -18.89 -18.41
C TRP A 249 -0.50 -17.72 -18.84
N TRP A 250 0.37 -17.22 -17.94
CA TRP A 250 1.23 -16.09 -18.22
C TRP A 250 2.31 -16.40 -19.27
N THR A 251 2.93 -17.59 -19.19
CA THR A 251 4.06 -17.97 -20.05
C THR A 251 3.63 -18.59 -21.38
N GLU A 252 2.58 -19.39 -21.40
CA GLU A 252 2.18 -20.21 -22.53
C GLU A 252 0.78 -19.85 -23.06
N GLY A 253 -0.09 -19.34 -22.20
CA GLY A 253 -1.49 -19.04 -22.49
C GLY A 253 -1.75 -17.65 -23.05
N GLY A 254 -0.72 -16.88 -23.42
CA GLY A 254 -0.87 -15.52 -23.96
C GLY A 254 -1.21 -14.45 -22.91
N GLY A 255 -1.14 -14.76 -21.63
CA GLY A 255 -1.49 -13.84 -20.54
C GLY A 255 -0.62 -12.58 -20.53
N ARG A 256 0.64 -12.69 -20.91
CA ARG A 256 1.58 -11.57 -20.98
C ARG A 256 1.13 -10.46 -21.96
N GLU A 257 0.48 -10.84 -23.04
CA GLU A 257 -0.02 -9.95 -24.10
C GLU A 257 -1.50 -9.61 -23.94
N ALA A 258 -2.19 -10.28 -23.01
CA ALA A 258 -3.62 -10.07 -22.78
C ALA A 258 -3.87 -8.63 -22.26
N PRO A 259 -4.81 -7.90 -22.86
CA PRO A 259 -5.21 -6.60 -22.35
C PRO A 259 -5.90 -6.74 -20.99
N THR A 260 -5.63 -5.83 -20.07
CA THR A 260 -6.27 -5.79 -18.76
C THR A 260 -6.92 -4.43 -18.53
N VAL A 261 -8.03 -4.43 -17.78
CA VAL A 261 -8.72 -3.21 -17.34
C VAL A 261 -8.26 -2.88 -15.92
N ALA A 262 -7.71 -1.68 -15.73
CA ALA A 262 -7.21 -1.24 -14.43
C ALA A 262 -8.37 -0.90 -13.48
N LEU A 263 -8.45 -1.60 -12.34
CA LEU A 263 -9.42 -1.34 -11.28
C LEU A 263 -8.97 -0.23 -10.32
N THR A 264 -7.65 -0.05 -10.20
CA THR A 264 -7.12 1.08 -9.46
C THR A 264 -7.15 2.29 -10.37
N GLY A 265 -8.05 3.21 -10.11
CA GLY A 265 -8.06 4.50 -10.78
C GLY A 265 -6.68 5.16 -10.65
N ALA A 266 -6.29 6.00 -11.59
CA ALA A 266 -5.00 6.69 -11.62
C ALA A 266 -4.78 7.66 -10.43
N SER A 267 -5.22 7.33 -9.22
CA SER A 267 -5.32 8.20 -8.05
C SER A 267 -4.34 7.88 -6.92
N GLY A 268 -3.17 7.44 -7.20
CA GLY A 268 -2.15 7.29 -6.16
C GLY A 268 -0.79 7.73 -6.70
N GLY A 269 -0.31 8.85 -6.26
CA GLY A 269 0.99 9.44 -6.47
C GLY A 269 2.10 8.55 -7.00
N SER A 270 2.28 8.55 -8.26
CA SER A 270 3.50 8.48 -9.04
C SER A 270 3.14 8.41 -10.53
N GLY A 271 3.32 9.45 -11.21
CA GLY A 271 3.72 9.77 -12.57
C GLY A 271 3.29 8.95 -13.79
N ALA A 272 2.56 7.86 -13.70
CA ALA A 272 2.05 7.19 -14.89
C ALA A 272 0.78 7.91 -15.38
N PRO A 273 0.72 8.35 -16.63
CA PRO A 273 -0.48 8.92 -17.20
C PRO A 273 -1.59 7.87 -17.23
N ALA A 274 -2.83 8.27 -16.91
CA ALA A 274 -4.01 7.43 -17.07
C ALA A 274 -4.05 6.84 -18.48
N ALA A 275 -4.47 5.57 -18.60
CA ALA A 275 -4.69 4.96 -19.90
C ALA A 275 -5.65 5.82 -20.72
N PHE A 276 -5.54 5.75 -22.05
CA PHE A 276 -6.33 6.63 -22.93
C PHE A 276 -7.84 6.49 -22.65
N GLY A 277 -8.31 5.27 -22.38
CA GLY A 277 -9.73 4.98 -22.09
C GLY A 277 -10.24 5.50 -20.75
N ASP A 278 -9.36 5.83 -19.81
CA ASP A 278 -9.76 6.32 -18.47
C ASP A 278 -9.85 7.85 -18.39
N ARG A 279 -9.62 8.53 -19.52
CA ARG A 279 -9.69 10.00 -19.57
C ARG A 279 -11.10 10.44 -19.87
N ILE A 280 -11.54 11.46 -19.17
CA ILE A 280 -12.79 12.15 -19.44
C ILE A 280 -12.54 13.38 -20.32
N VAL A 281 -13.58 13.89 -20.96
CA VAL A 281 -13.59 15.22 -21.54
C VAL A 281 -14.04 16.24 -20.49
N LEU A 282 -13.67 17.50 -20.67
CA LEU A 282 -13.92 18.54 -19.65
C LEU A 282 -15.42 18.80 -19.41
N ASP A 283 -16.26 18.62 -20.43
CA ASP A 283 -17.72 18.76 -20.29
C ASP A 283 -18.33 17.68 -19.36
N ASP A 284 -17.72 16.49 -19.28
CA ASP A 284 -18.14 15.44 -18.35
C ASP A 284 -18.12 15.89 -16.88
N ILE A 285 -17.26 16.85 -16.52
CA ILE A 285 -17.22 17.38 -15.14
C ILE A 285 -18.56 17.97 -14.73
N LYS A 286 -19.18 18.72 -15.61
CA LYS A 286 -20.53 19.28 -15.41
C LYS A 286 -21.63 18.24 -15.67
N GLY A 287 -21.53 17.49 -16.78
CA GLY A 287 -22.53 16.53 -17.19
C GLY A 287 -22.76 15.41 -16.17
N ARG A 288 -21.70 14.98 -15.49
CA ARG A 288 -21.74 13.97 -14.43
C ARG A 288 -21.85 14.55 -13.02
N GLN A 289 -21.97 15.86 -12.87
CA GLN A 289 -22.05 16.57 -11.59
C GLN A 289 -20.89 16.22 -10.63
N LEU A 290 -19.66 16.12 -11.18
CA LEU A 290 -18.50 15.75 -10.40
C LEU A 290 -18.13 16.85 -9.40
N GLY A 291 -17.73 16.46 -8.18
CA GLY A 291 -17.38 17.37 -7.09
C GLY A 291 -18.54 17.83 -6.21
N PHE A 292 -19.78 17.46 -6.51
CA PHE A 292 -20.95 17.81 -5.71
C PHE A 292 -21.28 16.82 -4.60
N GLY A 293 -20.61 15.67 -4.56
CA GLY A 293 -20.76 14.67 -3.51
C GLY A 293 -20.06 15.07 -2.20
N GLU A 294 -20.30 14.31 -1.13
CA GLU A 294 -19.61 14.50 0.16
C GLU A 294 -18.09 14.35 0.03
N LYS A 295 -17.63 13.53 -0.88
CA LYS A 295 -16.20 13.31 -1.18
C LYS A 295 -15.84 13.98 -2.50
N PRO A 296 -14.61 14.49 -2.63
CA PRO A 296 -14.13 15.02 -3.91
C PRO A 296 -13.96 13.92 -4.94
N ASP A 297 -14.24 14.22 -6.20
CA ASP A 297 -13.95 13.35 -7.32
C ASP A 297 -12.53 13.59 -7.85
N TYR A 298 -11.93 12.55 -8.42
CA TYR A 298 -10.61 12.62 -9.07
C TYR A 298 -10.75 12.17 -10.50
N VAL A 299 -10.37 13.03 -11.42
CA VAL A 299 -10.50 12.75 -12.86
C VAL A 299 -9.21 13.07 -13.60
N THR A 300 -9.01 12.41 -14.73
CA THR A 300 -7.89 12.71 -15.63
C THR A 300 -8.46 13.11 -16.99
N PHE A 301 -7.95 14.19 -17.52
CA PHE A 301 -8.29 14.64 -18.87
C PHE A 301 -7.03 15.02 -19.65
N LYS A 302 -7.15 15.10 -20.98
CA LYS A 302 -6.14 15.69 -21.86
C LYS A 302 -6.65 17.06 -22.28
N GLY A 303 -5.89 18.11 -22.01
CA GLY A 303 -6.29 19.46 -22.37
C GLY A 303 -5.11 20.34 -22.73
N THR A 304 -5.40 21.42 -23.44
CA THR A 304 -4.44 22.47 -23.78
C THR A 304 -4.50 23.58 -22.76
N LEU A 305 -3.36 23.95 -22.18
CA LEU A 305 -3.24 25.11 -21.33
C LEU A 305 -3.38 26.38 -22.18
N ASN A 306 -4.51 27.09 -22.09
CA ASN A 306 -4.78 28.26 -22.93
C ASN A 306 -4.64 29.59 -22.20
N PHE A 307 -4.65 29.59 -20.86
CA PHE A 307 -4.53 30.80 -20.06
C PHE A 307 -3.91 30.52 -18.70
N VAL A 308 -3.08 31.43 -18.22
CA VAL A 308 -2.54 31.46 -16.85
C VAL A 308 -2.78 32.85 -16.28
N LYS A 309 -3.37 32.92 -15.09
CA LYS A 309 -3.62 34.15 -14.36
C LYS A 309 -2.31 34.66 -13.74
N THR A 310 -1.81 35.82 -14.16
CA THR A 310 -0.46 36.35 -13.82
C THR A 310 -0.44 37.30 -12.61
N ASP A 311 -1.61 37.78 -12.14
CA ASP A 311 -1.72 38.74 -11.04
C ASP A 311 -1.45 38.13 -9.67
N ARG A 312 -1.68 36.82 -9.49
CA ARG A 312 -1.44 36.07 -8.25
C ARG A 312 -0.90 34.69 -8.52
N LEU A 313 0.33 34.63 -9.01
CA LEU A 313 0.99 33.36 -9.36
C LEU A 313 1.58 32.63 -8.17
N TRP A 314 1.89 33.31 -7.08
CA TRP A 314 2.54 32.75 -5.88
C TRP A 314 2.05 33.40 -4.60
N TYR A 315 2.47 32.81 -3.50
CA TYR A 315 2.34 33.37 -2.17
C TYR A 315 3.68 33.24 -1.42
N GLU A 316 3.90 34.12 -0.46
CA GLU A 316 5.05 34.12 0.42
C GLU A 316 4.91 33.01 1.45
N ALA A 317 5.87 32.08 1.47
CA ALA A 317 5.92 30.92 2.34
C ALA A 317 7.10 30.99 3.31
N CYS A 318 7.02 30.26 4.40
CA CYS A 318 8.06 30.14 5.40
C CYS A 318 9.37 29.62 4.79
N ALA A 319 10.48 30.26 5.12
CA ALA A 319 11.82 29.87 4.66
C ALA A 319 12.36 28.59 5.34
N GLN A 320 11.77 28.18 6.46
CA GLN A 320 12.16 26.98 7.21
C GLN A 320 11.97 25.73 6.36
N GLU A 321 12.94 24.82 6.41
CA GLU A 321 12.91 23.56 5.70
C GLU A 321 11.68 22.71 6.12
N GLY A 322 10.99 22.14 5.14
CA GLY A 322 9.75 21.36 5.39
C GLY A 322 8.50 22.18 5.73
N CYS A 323 8.59 23.50 5.90
CA CYS A 323 7.44 24.36 6.13
C CYS A 323 6.96 25.00 4.81
N GLN A 324 5.64 24.95 4.60
CA GLN A 324 4.98 25.50 3.41
C GLN A 324 3.88 26.50 3.78
N LYS A 325 3.85 26.93 5.05
CA LYS A 325 2.83 27.85 5.56
C LYS A 325 3.03 29.24 4.99
N LYS A 326 1.94 29.87 4.58
CA LYS A 326 1.96 31.30 4.23
C LYS A 326 2.49 32.11 5.41
N VAL A 327 3.34 33.09 5.12
CA VAL A 327 3.91 34.01 6.09
C VAL A 327 3.36 35.43 5.89
N VAL A 328 3.49 36.26 6.94
CA VAL A 328 3.09 37.67 6.95
C VAL A 328 4.33 38.50 7.18
N GLN A 329 4.48 39.57 6.38
CA GLN A 329 5.56 40.51 6.56
C GLN A 329 5.24 41.46 7.74
N ASN A 330 6.22 41.58 8.64
CA ASN A 330 6.18 42.53 9.74
C ASN A 330 6.56 43.94 9.28
N SER A 331 6.31 44.94 10.10
CA SER A 331 6.67 46.35 9.83
C SER A 331 8.18 46.62 9.72
N ASP A 332 9.02 45.71 10.25
CA ASP A 332 10.47 45.76 10.17
C ASP A 332 11.06 45.05 8.93
N GLY A 333 10.21 44.57 8.05
CA GLY A 333 10.60 43.84 6.83
C GLY A 333 10.81 42.35 7.00
N THR A 334 10.76 41.81 8.21
CA THR A 334 10.91 40.36 8.51
C THR A 334 9.59 39.60 8.24
N TRP A 335 9.70 38.27 8.14
CA TRP A 335 8.57 37.38 7.81
C TRP A 335 8.24 36.45 8.97
N HIS A 336 7.04 36.57 9.52
CA HIS A 336 6.57 35.75 10.63
C HIS A 336 5.77 34.54 10.15
N CYS A 337 6.12 33.34 10.67
CA CYS A 337 5.42 32.10 10.42
C CYS A 337 4.66 31.64 11.67
N GLU A 338 3.33 31.67 11.62
CA GLU A 338 2.48 31.21 12.72
C GLU A 338 2.65 29.72 13.07
N LYS A 339 2.97 28.87 12.08
CA LYS A 339 3.18 27.44 12.32
C LYS A 339 4.48 27.15 13.05
N CYS A 340 5.56 27.76 12.62
CA CYS A 340 6.89 27.56 13.20
C CYS A 340 7.17 28.45 14.41
N GLN A 341 6.30 29.46 14.66
CA GLN A 341 6.50 30.51 15.66
C GLN A 341 7.90 31.20 15.51
N ALA A 342 8.34 31.34 14.27
CA ALA A 342 9.65 31.87 13.92
C ALA A 342 9.52 33.07 13.01
N THR A 343 10.45 34.02 13.18
CA THR A 343 10.60 35.19 12.30
C THR A 343 11.89 35.02 11.51
N ASN A 344 11.82 35.16 10.19
CA ASN A 344 12.93 35.00 9.25
C ASN A 344 13.16 36.33 8.51
N ALA A 345 14.42 36.61 8.13
CA ALA A 345 14.74 37.77 7.31
C ALA A 345 14.17 37.67 5.88
N GLU A 346 14.01 36.45 5.38
CA GLU A 346 13.56 36.17 4.03
C GLU A 346 12.36 35.21 4.03
N CYS A 347 11.57 35.23 2.95
CA CYS A 347 10.56 34.23 2.65
C CYS A 347 10.92 33.49 1.37
N LYS A 348 10.25 32.35 1.12
CA LYS A 348 10.27 31.63 -0.16
C LYS A 348 8.97 31.84 -0.86
N ARG A 349 8.99 32.10 -2.16
CA ARG A 349 7.75 32.14 -2.96
C ARG A 349 7.36 30.72 -3.39
N ARG A 350 6.08 30.41 -3.36
CA ARG A 350 5.53 29.14 -3.80
C ARG A 350 4.33 29.38 -4.71
N TYR A 351 4.33 28.67 -5.84
CA TYR A 351 3.25 28.81 -6.81
C TYR A 351 1.86 28.48 -6.23
N LEU A 352 0.91 29.31 -6.60
CA LEU A 352 -0.52 29.07 -6.52
C LEU A 352 -1.11 29.48 -7.88
N MET A 353 -0.82 28.68 -8.89
CA MET A 353 -1.21 28.98 -10.27
C MET A 353 -2.70 28.72 -10.46
N SER A 354 -3.42 29.69 -10.96
CA SER A 354 -4.77 29.55 -11.51
C SER A 354 -4.71 29.65 -13.02
N SER A 355 -5.23 28.65 -13.70
CA SER A 355 -5.12 28.52 -15.15
C SER A 355 -6.40 27.94 -15.74
N THR A 356 -6.57 28.10 -17.04
CA THR A 356 -7.62 27.39 -17.78
C THR A 356 -7.05 26.39 -18.73
N PHE A 357 -7.69 25.24 -18.78
CA PHE A 357 -7.46 24.19 -19.77
C PHE A 357 -8.68 24.05 -20.66
N VAL A 358 -8.43 23.78 -21.93
CA VAL A 358 -9.45 23.56 -22.95
C VAL A 358 -9.20 22.25 -23.66
N ASP A 359 -10.27 21.54 -23.95
CA ASP A 359 -10.32 20.42 -24.89
C ASP A 359 -11.38 20.70 -25.97
N ASP A 360 -11.74 19.70 -26.75
CA ASP A 360 -12.76 19.82 -27.81
C ASP A 360 -14.20 19.95 -27.26
N SER A 361 -14.43 19.71 -25.98
CA SER A 361 -15.74 19.71 -25.36
C SER A 361 -16.04 20.98 -24.53
N ALA A 362 -15.04 21.47 -23.78
CA ALA A 362 -15.25 22.57 -22.84
C ALA A 362 -13.94 23.26 -22.41
N GLN A 363 -14.08 24.25 -21.55
CA GLN A 363 -13.01 24.92 -20.82
C GLN A 363 -13.27 24.84 -19.31
N SER A 364 -12.21 24.56 -18.54
CA SER A 364 -12.30 24.50 -17.07
C SER A 364 -11.13 25.18 -16.38
N TRP A 365 -11.42 25.79 -15.22
CA TRP A 365 -10.39 26.32 -14.34
C TRP A 365 -9.69 25.22 -13.56
N VAL A 366 -8.37 25.31 -13.52
CA VAL A 366 -7.51 24.36 -12.79
C VAL A 366 -6.51 25.13 -11.94
N SER A 367 -6.42 24.77 -10.66
CA SER A 367 -5.39 25.30 -9.77
C SER A 367 -4.22 24.32 -9.66
N ALA A 368 -3.01 24.79 -9.83
CA ALA A 368 -1.80 24.00 -9.64
C ALA A 368 -0.94 24.63 -8.53
N PHE A 369 -0.48 23.75 -7.63
CA PHE A 369 0.43 24.12 -6.55
C PHE A 369 1.88 23.96 -6.96
N ASN A 370 2.79 24.44 -6.13
CA ASN A 370 4.21 24.61 -6.41
C ASN A 370 4.84 23.57 -7.35
N ASP A 371 4.80 22.28 -6.96
CA ASP A 371 5.52 21.21 -7.66
C ASP A 371 4.96 20.91 -9.06
N HIS A 372 3.65 21.10 -9.25
CA HIS A 372 2.99 20.94 -10.53
C HIS A 372 3.16 22.18 -11.42
N ALA A 373 3.07 23.37 -10.83
CA ALA A 373 3.28 24.62 -11.55
C ALA A 373 4.73 24.73 -12.04
N THR A 374 5.72 24.36 -11.22
CA THR A 374 7.13 24.31 -11.64
C THR A 374 7.34 23.42 -12.87
N LYS A 375 6.65 22.27 -12.95
CA LYS A 375 6.70 21.39 -14.13
C LYS A 375 6.10 22.07 -15.38
N ILE A 376 4.97 22.77 -15.22
CA ILE A 376 4.33 23.51 -16.29
C ILE A 376 5.26 24.64 -16.79
N PHE A 377 5.93 25.31 -15.86
CA PHE A 377 6.90 26.37 -16.16
C PHE A 377 8.32 25.83 -16.46
N LEU A 378 8.44 24.57 -16.89
CA LEU A 378 9.67 23.95 -17.39
C LEU A 378 10.84 24.00 -16.38
N GLY A 379 10.55 23.92 -15.10
CA GLY A 379 11.55 23.90 -14.03
C GLY A 379 11.82 25.28 -13.40
N VAL A 380 11.28 26.37 -13.94
CA VAL A 380 11.41 27.70 -13.33
C VAL A 380 10.70 27.71 -11.98
N ASN A 381 11.40 28.04 -10.91
CA ASN A 381 10.81 28.14 -9.58
C ASN A 381 10.11 29.51 -9.38
N ALA A 382 9.33 29.62 -8.31
CA ALA A 382 8.53 30.83 -8.07
C ALA A 382 9.37 32.06 -7.68
N ASP A 383 10.53 31.85 -7.03
CA ASP A 383 11.42 32.96 -6.68
C ASP A 383 12.10 33.53 -7.93
N ASP A 384 12.58 32.67 -8.86
CA ASP A 384 13.19 33.10 -10.10
C ASP A 384 12.20 33.83 -11.02
N LEU A 385 10.96 33.32 -11.11
CA LEU A 385 9.92 33.94 -11.91
C LEU A 385 9.49 35.30 -11.33
N ALA A 386 9.47 35.41 -9.99
CA ALA A 386 9.18 36.67 -9.32
C ALA A 386 10.29 37.71 -9.53
N ALA A 387 11.56 37.29 -9.43
CA ALA A 387 12.70 38.14 -9.71
C ALA A 387 12.65 38.67 -11.16
N TYR A 388 12.37 37.79 -12.11
CA TYR A 388 12.20 38.20 -13.50
C TYR A 388 11.03 39.19 -13.68
N LYS A 389 9.90 38.97 -13.02
CA LYS A 389 8.76 39.89 -13.08
C LYS A 389 9.12 41.28 -12.54
N GLU A 390 9.88 41.35 -11.43
CA GLU A 390 10.39 42.60 -10.85
C GLU A 390 11.39 43.30 -11.79
N GLU A 391 12.29 42.53 -12.45
CA GLU A 391 13.28 43.06 -13.42
C GLU A 391 12.60 43.78 -14.59
N VAL A 392 11.49 43.20 -15.11
CA VAL A 392 10.79 43.73 -16.31
C VAL A 392 9.57 44.57 -15.95
N GLU A 393 9.38 44.96 -14.69
CA GLU A 393 8.18 45.67 -14.20
C GLU A 393 7.90 46.99 -14.99
N ASN A 394 8.95 47.67 -15.44
CA ASN A 394 8.84 48.91 -16.20
C ASN A 394 8.79 48.71 -17.72
N GLU A 395 8.74 47.47 -18.21
CA GLU A 395 8.70 47.15 -19.62
C GLU A 395 7.33 46.57 -19.99
N ASP A 396 6.45 47.41 -20.56
CA ASP A 396 5.06 47.05 -20.88
C ASP A 396 4.96 45.75 -21.68
N GLY A 397 4.23 44.79 -21.14
CA GLY A 397 3.88 43.53 -21.80
C GLY A 397 5.01 42.47 -21.82
N LYS A 398 6.22 42.76 -21.34
CA LYS A 398 7.36 41.86 -21.46
C LYS A 398 7.20 40.61 -20.62
N PHE A 399 6.62 40.73 -19.43
CA PHE A 399 6.31 39.60 -18.56
C PHE A 399 5.22 38.70 -19.18
N GLU A 400 4.17 39.28 -19.71
CA GLU A 400 3.09 38.56 -20.40
C GLU A 400 3.63 37.84 -21.65
N ASP A 401 4.52 38.46 -22.40
CA ASP A 401 5.18 37.83 -23.56
C ASP A 401 6.04 36.65 -23.14
N TYR A 402 6.78 36.76 -22.04
CA TYR A 402 7.53 35.64 -21.48
C TYR A 402 6.60 34.50 -21.06
N MET A 403 5.45 34.79 -20.47
CA MET A 403 4.48 33.79 -20.07
C MET A 403 3.82 33.05 -21.24
N LYS A 404 3.77 33.64 -22.44
CA LYS A 404 3.18 33.02 -23.62
C LYS A 404 3.91 31.74 -24.05
N GLN A 405 5.20 31.59 -23.74
CA GLN A 405 5.96 30.38 -24.07
C GLN A 405 5.44 29.12 -23.38
N PHE A 406 4.74 29.26 -22.26
CA PHE A 406 4.17 28.16 -21.49
C PHE A 406 2.76 27.78 -21.95
N LEU A 407 2.09 28.65 -22.71
CA LEU A 407 0.73 28.45 -23.21
C LEU A 407 0.69 27.54 -24.44
N PHE A 408 -0.51 27.08 -24.76
CA PHE A 408 -0.86 26.26 -25.92
C PHE A 408 -0.15 24.91 -26.01
N LYS A 409 0.36 24.43 -24.89
CA LYS A 409 0.91 23.07 -24.76
C LYS A 409 -0.17 22.12 -24.24
N GLN A 410 -0.14 20.90 -24.75
CA GLN A 410 -1.06 19.85 -24.32
C GLN A 410 -0.49 19.08 -23.11
N TYR A 411 -1.35 18.84 -22.15
CA TYR A 411 -1.03 18.09 -20.94
C TYR A 411 -2.08 17.00 -20.68
N VAL A 412 -1.65 15.91 -20.09
CA VAL A 412 -2.55 14.98 -19.40
C VAL A 412 -2.54 15.36 -17.94
N VAL A 413 -3.68 15.83 -17.46
CA VAL A 413 -3.80 16.44 -16.13
C VAL A 413 -4.76 15.62 -15.28
N LYS A 414 -4.33 15.26 -14.08
CA LYS A 414 -5.18 14.69 -13.06
C LYS A 414 -5.56 15.75 -12.06
N VAL A 415 -6.84 15.94 -11.87
CA VAL A 415 -7.39 16.96 -10.97
C VAL A 415 -8.30 16.37 -9.93
N ARG A 416 -8.36 17.05 -8.79
CA ARG A 416 -9.36 16.87 -7.76
C ARG A 416 -10.48 17.86 -8.04
N VAL A 417 -11.67 17.34 -8.26
CA VAL A 417 -12.89 18.14 -8.45
C VAL A 417 -13.64 18.20 -7.12
N LYS A 418 -13.96 19.41 -6.68
CA LYS A 418 -14.77 19.66 -5.49
C LYS A 418 -15.49 20.99 -5.66
N SER A 419 -16.79 21.01 -5.44
CA SER A 419 -17.61 22.22 -5.31
C SER A 419 -17.38 22.90 -3.96
#